data_c9dd8ba0a14f85d42410fd7982dcf96d
#
_entry.id   c9dd8ba0a14f85d42410fd7982dcf96d
#
_cell.length_a   1.000
_cell.length_b   1.000
_cell.length_c   1.000
_cell.angle_alpha   90.00
_cell.angle_beta   90.00
_cell.angle_gamma   90.00
#
_symmetry.space_group_name_H-M   'P 1'
#
loop_
_entity.id
_entity.type
_entity.pdbx_description
1 polymer ?
#
loop_
_entity_poly.entity_id
_entity_poly.type
_entity_poly.pdbx_seq_one_letter_code
_entity_poly.pdbx_strand_id
1 'polypeptide(L)'
;MESLESELAAARELEVDALADAIESIGFECTRCGGCCTGYAPDEPGGAPADESDGTSADESDGTPADESGEEPDSEPGGEPSKEPAGSSEPASGDPETGDDREPHTATVFPDEVRELVEATESTHEEADAAYDWRDVARPMPYGLSEDADGQSVGETFEWALATDGCGDCTFYEESDGQGACTVHDARPLICQTYPFSVALGGTSQPMGEAVDAEGMVRAHECEGLGRDISRGDAETLAAALKQRAIRELEEAIGVRDTYDPTAADRTDADLVVFDSEGPKRSDGEPVDG
;
A
#
# COMPACT_ATOMS: atom_id res chain seq x y z
N MET A 1 -9.24 0.55 25.88
CA MET A 1 -9.63 0.66 24.47
C MET A 1 -10.91 1.47 24.46
N GLU A 2 -10.95 2.58 23.75
CA GLU A 2 -12.20 3.30 23.47
C GLU A 2 -13.07 2.45 22.57
N SER A 3 -14.40 2.66 22.58
CA SER A 3 -15.28 1.95 21.67
C SER A 3 -15.21 2.58 20.27
N LEU A 4 -15.51 1.80 19.22
CA LEU A 4 -15.58 2.31 17.84
C LEU A 4 -16.53 3.52 17.72
N GLU A 5 -17.64 3.51 18.47
CA GLU A 5 -18.60 4.62 18.52
C GLU A 5 -18.02 5.88 19.15
N SER A 6 -17.15 5.73 20.17
CA SER A 6 -16.47 6.86 20.79
C SER A 6 -15.44 7.46 19.84
N GLU A 7 -14.68 6.62 19.13
CA GLU A 7 -13.73 7.06 18.11
C GLU A 7 -14.44 7.69 16.91
N LEU A 8 -15.57 7.13 16.47
CA LEU A 8 -16.39 7.73 15.41
C LEU A 8 -16.92 9.11 15.81
N ALA A 9 -17.34 9.28 17.09
CA ALA A 9 -17.74 10.59 17.58
C ALA A 9 -16.56 11.57 17.54
N ALA A 10 -15.37 11.16 17.94
CA ALA A 10 -14.16 11.97 17.88
C ALA A 10 -13.77 12.31 16.41
N ALA A 11 -13.86 11.35 15.49
CA ALA A 11 -13.60 11.57 14.07
C ALA A 11 -14.53 12.63 13.46
N ARG A 12 -15.80 12.62 13.85
CA ARG A 12 -16.79 13.62 13.40
C ARG A 12 -16.51 15.02 13.93
N GLU A 13 -15.86 15.14 15.09
CA GLU A 13 -15.47 16.42 15.72
C GLU A 13 -14.13 16.97 15.20
N LEU A 14 -13.40 16.22 14.37
CA LEU A 14 -12.16 16.71 13.77
C LEU A 14 -12.40 18.04 13.02
N GLU A 15 -11.56 19.02 13.32
CA GLU A 15 -11.61 20.33 12.63
C GLU A 15 -10.73 20.28 11.37
N VAL A 16 -11.35 20.50 10.21
CA VAL A 16 -10.63 20.47 8.91
C VAL A 16 -9.48 21.46 8.86
N ASP A 17 -9.68 22.66 9.43
CA ASP A 17 -8.62 23.68 9.49
C ASP A 17 -7.39 23.20 10.29
N ALA A 18 -7.62 22.48 11.40
CA ALA A 18 -6.52 21.95 12.21
C ALA A 18 -5.77 20.83 11.50
N LEU A 19 -6.48 19.98 10.75
CA LEU A 19 -5.85 18.96 9.90
C LEU A 19 -5.06 19.61 8.75
N ALA A 20 -5.63 20.65 8.13
CA ALA A 20 -4.95 21.38 7.06
C ALA A 20 -3.67 22.08 7.55
N ASP A 21 -3.70 22.69 8.75
CA ASP A 21 -2.51 23.29 9.38
C ASP A 21 -1.41 22.24 9.61
N ALA A 22 -1.78 21.05 10.04
CA ALA A 22 -0.82 19.95 10.23
C ALA A 22 -0.25 19.47 8.88
N ILE A 23 -1.09 19.29 7.85
CA ILE A 23 -0.66 18.90 6.50
C ILE A 23 0.26 19.97 5.89
N GLU A 24 -0.04 21.25 6.03
CA GLU A 24 0.85 22.34 5.57
C GLU A 24 2.19 22.33 6.29
N SER A 25 2.19 22.01 7.60
CA SER A 25 3.43 21.93 8.39
C SER A 25 4.33 20.77 7.95
N ILE A 26 3.74 19.65 7.58
CA ILE A 26 4.47 18.46 7.05
C ILE A 26 4.90 18.74 5.61
N GLY A 27 4.00 19.31 4.81
CA GLY A 27 4.19 19.58 3.39
C GLY A 27 4.04 18.35 2.51
N PHE A 28 3.38 18.51 1.35
CA PHE A 28 3.16 17.41 0.41
C PHE A 28 2.81 17.89 -1.00
N GLU A 29 3.46 17.28 -1.99
CA GLU A 29 3.07 17.37 -3.40
C GLU A 29 3.25 16.02 -4.08
N CYS A 30 2.20 15.48 -4.67
CA CYS A 30 2.28 14.22 -5.39
C CYS A 30 3.24 14.31 -6.60
N THR A 31 4.34 13.56 -6.57
CA THR A 31 5.35 13.50 -7.64
C THR A 31 4.97 12.56 -8.78
N ARG A 32 3.89 11.80 -8.61
CA ARG A 32 3.47 10.73 -9.53
C ARG A 32 4.54 9.66 -9.72
N CYS A 33 5.28 9.34 -8.66
CA CYS A 33 6.32 8.30 -8.67
C CYS A 33 5.77 6.87 -8.79
N GLY A 34 4.47 6.67 -8.59
CA GLY A 34 3.83 5.35 -8.61
C GLY A 34 3.99 4.54 -7.32
N GLY A 35 4.86 4.93 -6.41
CA GLY A 35 5.17 4.15 -5.21
C GLY A 35 3.97 3.77 -4.32
N CYS A 36 2.89 4.54 -4.36
CA CYS A 36 1.64 4.21 -3.66
C CYS A 36 0.67 3.37 -4.50
N CYS A 37 1.05 2.95 -5.71
CA CYS A 37 0.22 2.18 -6.63
C CYS A 37 0.88 0.87 -7.07
N THR A 38 2.16 0.68 -6.75
CA THR A 38 2.95 -0.49 -7.14
C THR A 38 3.11 -1.47 -5.97
N GLY A 39 3.38 -2.73 -6.28
CA GLY A 39 3.70 -3.75 -5.29
C GLY A 39 4.99 -3.42 -4.53
N TYR A 40 5.11 -3.92 -3.33
CA TYR A 40 6.24 -3.65 -2.43
C TYR A 40 7.34 -4.69 -2.62
N ALA A 41 8.60 -4.28 -2.62
CA ALA A 41 9.70 -5.23 -2.44
C ALA A 41 9.59 -5.83 -1.03
N PRO A 42 9.71 -7.17 -0.87
CA PRO A 42 9.73 -7.75 0.46
C PRO A 42 10.88 -7.12 1.24
N ASP A 43 10.60 -6.69 2.47
CA ASP A 43 11.63 -6.18 3.38
C ASP A 43 12.74 -7.22 3.47
N GLU A 44 13.94 -6.88 3.04
CA GLU A 44 15.09 -7.75 3.31
C GLU A 44 15.21 -7.92 4.83
N PRO A 45 15.25 -9.17 5.35
CA PRO A 45 15.38 -9.41 6.78
C PRO A 45 16.80 -8.98 7.22
N GLY A 46 16.98 -7.71 7.60
CA GLY A 46 18.30 -7.22 7.98
C GLY A 46 18.39 -5.78 8.48
N GLY A 47 17.32 -5.01 8.42
CA GLY A 47 17.29 -3.64 8.93
C GLY A 47 16.71 -3.54 10.33
N ALA A 48 17.25 -4.26 11.31
CA ALA A 48 17.00 -3.89 12.71
C ALA A 48 17.69 -2.53 12.96
N PRO A 49 16.97 -1.54 13.56
CA PRO A 49 17.63 -0.30 13.96
C PRO A 49 18.75 -0.67 14.94
N ALA A 50 19.95 -0.18 14.65
CA ALA A 50 21.08 -0.31 15.57
C ALA A 50 20.64 0.29 16.91
N ASP A 51 20.50 -0.55 17.91
CA ASP A 51 20.34 -0.16 19.31
C ASP A 51 21.64 0.58 19.71
N GLU A 52 21.62 1.90 19.66
CA GLU A 52 22.64 2.74 20.25
C GLU A 52 22.48 2.71 21.78
N SER A 53 22.79 1.56 22.36
CA SER A 53 23.03 1.49 23.80
C SER A 53 24.34 2.17 24.11
N ASP A 54 24.23 3.40 24.57
CA ASP A 54 25.20 4.17 25.32
C ASP A 54 25.88 3.30 26.40
N GLY A 55 27.13 2.95 26.18
CA GLY A 55 27.99 2.22 27.10
C GLY A 55 29.27 3.00 27.37
N THR A 56 29.17 4.06 28.18
CA THR A 56 30.30 4.64 28.87
C THR A 56 31.01 3.60 29.73
N SER A 57 32.24 3.29 29.41
CA SER A 57 33.22 2.83 30.41
C SER A 57 34.64 3.20 29.96
N ALA A 58 35.21 4.14 30.68
CA ALA A 58 36.60 4.45 30.67
C ALA A 58 37.42 3.27 31.22
N ASP A 59 38.55 2.96 30.59
CA ASP A 59 39.80 2.66 31.34
C ASP A 59 41.01 2.84 30.45
N GLU A 60 42.03 3.48 31.04
CA GLU A 60 43.30 3.84 30.47
C GLU A 60 44.28 2.66 30.47
N SER A 61 45.14 2.57 29.43
CA SER A 61 46.58 2.38 29.58
C SER A 61 47.31 2.11 28.25
N ASP A 62 48.07 3.09 27.85
CA ASP A 62 49.51 3.12 27.62
C ASP A 62 50.20 1.97 26.84
N GLY A 63 50.99 2.34 25.80
CA GLY A 63 51.93 1.46 25.16
C GLY A 63 52.24 1.71 23.68
N THR A 64 53.07 2.70 23.36
CA THR A 64 53.79 2.90 22.09
C THR A 64 55.05 2.00 22.03
N PRO A 65 55.87 2.02 20.92
CA PRO A 65 55.67 1.85 19.49
C PRO A 65 56.66 0.82 18.86
N ALA A 66 56.67 0.69 17.54
CA ALA A 66 57.75 0.35 16.58
C ALA A 66 57.23 -0.62 15.49
N ASP A 67 57.39 -0.41 14.26
CA ASP A 67 58.42 0.01 13.31
C ASP A 67 58.45 -0.99 12.13
N GLU A 68 58.65 -0.43 10.95
CA GLU A 68 59.25 -0.94 9.70
C GLU A 68 58.52 -1.88 8.72
N SER A 69 58.31 -1.30 7.58
CA SER A 69 58.90 -1.54 6.22
C SER A 69 58.41 -2.74 5.40
N GLY A 70 58.05 -2.42 4.17
CA GLY A 70 58.62 -3.15 3.03
C GLY A 70 57.65 -3.55 1.92
N GLU A 71 57.71 -2.78 0.84
CA GLU A 71 57.90 -3.18 -0.57
C GLU A 71 56.71 -3.74 -1.38
N GLU A 72 56.30 -2.91 -2.34
CA GLU A 72 55.79 -3.34 -3.65
C GLU A 72 56.93 -3.96 -4.51
N PRO A 73 56.66 -4.72 -5.59
CA PRO A 73 56.47 -4.07 -6.89
C PRO A 73 55.55 -4.76 -7.93
N ASP A 74 54.97 -3.88 -8.80
CA ASP A 74 54.89 -3.94 -10.28
C ASP A 74 54.70 -5.29 -11.02
N SER A 75 53.65 -5.31 -11.89
CA SER A 75 53.82 -5.52 -13.34
C SER A 75 52.47 -5.77 -14.06
N GLU A 76 52.04 -4.83 -14.89
CA GLU A 76 51.28 -5.08 -16.10
C GLU A 76 52.25 -5.58 -17.22
N PRO A 77 51.86 -6.05 -18.45
CA PRO A 77 50.73 -5.57 -19.29
C PRO A 77 50.07 -6.59 -20.27
N GLY A 78 48.92 -6.19 -20.85
CA GLY A 78 48.76 -6.36 -22.31
C GLY A 78 47.85 -7.45 -22.83
N GLY A 79 46.82 -7.08 -23.62
CA GLY A 79 46.18 -7.95 -24.63
C GLY A 79 44.77 -7.60 -25.04
N GLU A 80 44.57 -6.67 -25.97
CA GLU A 80 43.39 -6.46 -26.80
C GLU A 80 43.38 -7.35 -28.05
N PRO A 81 42.42 -7.23 -28.97
CA PRO A 81 41.01 -7.66 -28.93
C PRO A 81 40.69 -8.66 -30.07
N SER A 82 39.55 -9.33 -30.03
CA SER A 82 39.06 -10.04 -31.21
C SER A 82 37.56 -9.88 -31.41
N LYS A 83 37.24 -9.46 -32.62
CA LYS A 83 35.96 -9.15 -33.27
C LYS A 83 34.99 -10.32 -33.36
N GLU A 84 33.72 -9.90 -33.38
CA GLU A 84 32.46 -10.56 -33.73
C GLU A 84 32.50 -11.56 -34.92
N PRO A 85 31.42 -12.39 -35.06
CA PRO A 85 30.33 -11.95 -35.91
C PRO A 85 28.89 -12.28 -35.37
N ALA A 86 27.96 -11.49 -35.93
CA ALA A 86 26.52 -11.56 -35.81
C ALA A 86 25.91 -12.93 -36.14
N GLY A 87 24.85 -13.31 -35.40
CA GLY A 87 24.04 -14.47 -35.70
C GLY A 87 22.72 -14.51 -34.97
N SER A 88 21.66 -14.19 -35.69
CA SER A 88 20.29 -14.73 -35.58
C SER A 88 19.52 -14.58 -34.28
N SER A 89 18.56 -13.68 -34.34
CA SER A 89 17.39 -13.58 -33.46
C SER A 89 16.57 -14.87 -33.45
N GLU A 90 16.59 -15.60 -32.34
CA GLU A 90 15.52 -16.54 -32.01
C GLU A 90 14.70 -15.91 -30.88
N PRO A 91 13.35 -16.05 -30.90
CA PRO A 91 12.54 -15.53 -29.81
C PRO A 91 12.83 -16.36 -28.55
N ALA A 92 13.40 -15.73 -27.56
CA ALA A 92 13.56 -16.32 -26.23
C ALA A 92 12.18 -16.66 -25.70
N SER A 93 11.93 -17.96 -25.60
CA SER A 93 10.90 -18.51 -24.72
C SER A 93 11.24 -18.06 -23.32
N GLY A 94 10.48 -17.10 -22.77
CA GLY A 94 10.61 -16.66 -21.39
C GLY A 94 10.36 -17.86 -20.48
N ASP A 95 11.35 -18.18 -19.66
CA ASP A 95 11.19 -19.08 -18.52
C ASP A 95 10.18 -18.44 -17.53
N PRO A 96 9.16 -19.16 -17.07
CA PRO A 96 8.19 -18.63 -16.10
C PRO A 96 8.67 -18.71 -14.65
N GLU A 97 9.96 -18.56 -14.39
CA GLU A 97 10.55 -18.70 -13.03
C GLU A 97 11.34 -17.46 -12.56
N THR A 98 10.89 -16.28 -12.95
CA THR A 98 11.25 -15.07 -12.20
C THR A 98 9.95 -14.41 -11.74
N GLY A 99 9.27 -15.05 -10.80
CA GLY A 99 8.29 -14.37 -9.99
C GLY A 99 9.03 -13.22 -9.30
N ASP A 100 8.65 -12.00 -9.63
CA ASP A 100 9.02 -10.83 -8.87
C ASP A 100 8.48 -11.09 -7.46
N ASP A 101 9.37 -11.29 -6.46
CA ASP A 101 8.99 -11.56 -5.07
C ASP A 101 8.36 -10.34 -4.39
N ARG A 102 7.68 -9.47 -5.15
CA ARG A 102 7.02 -8.27 -4.65
C ARG A 102 5.68 -8.61 -4.02
N GLU A 103 5.41 -8.03 -2.86
CA GLU A 103 4.09 -8.12 -2.24
C GLU A 103 3.10 -7.24 -3.01
N PRO A 104 1.89 -7.74 -3.34
CA PRO A 104 0.90 -6.97 -4.06
C PRO A 104 0.49 -5.69 -3.32
N HIS A 105 0.29 -4.61 -4.06
CA HIS A 105 -0.31 -3.37 -3.56
C HIS A 105 -1.60 -3.66 -2.77
N THR A 106 -1.75 -3.08 -1.60
CA THR A 106 -2.87 -3.34 -0.69
C THR A 106 -3.49 -2.03 -0.21
N ALA A 107 -4.41 -1.48 -1.01
CA ALA A 107 -5.21 -0.32 -0.63
C ALA A 107 -6.64 -0.75 -0.34
N THR A 108 -7.11 -0.52 0.88
CA THR A 108 -8.48 -0.83 1.29
C THR A 108 -9.49 0.01 0.49
N VAL A 109 -10.57 -0.63 0.06
CA VAL A 109 -11.65 0.02 -0.68
C VAL A 109 -13.01 -0.38 -0.11
N PHE A 110 -13.92 0.59 0.03
CA PHE A 110 -15.26 0.34 0.56
C PHE A 110 -16.19 -0.22 -0.51
N PRO A 111 -17.23 -0.98 -0.15
CA PRO A 111 -18.15 -1.59 -1.12
C PRO A 111 -18.82 -0.60 -2.09
N ASP A 112 -19.14 0.60 -1.64
CA ASP A 112 -19.71 1.64 -2.49
C ASP A 112 -18.64 2.27 -3.41
N GLU A 113 -17.40 2.43 -2.95
CA GLU A 113 -16.29 2.88 -3.79
C GLU A 113 -15.96 1.86 -4.90
N VAL A 114 -16.07 0.54 -4.62
CA VAL A 114 -15.93 -0.49 -5.67
C VAL A 114 -16.98 -0.26 -6.76
N ARG A 115 -18.24 -0.02 -6.39
CA ARG A 115 -19.31 0.26 -7.37
C ARG A 115 -19.07 1.55 -8.16
N GLU A 116 -18.59 2.61 -7.49
CA GLU A 116 -18.20 3.87 -8.16
C GLU A 116 -17.06 3.68 -9.15
N LEU A 117 -16.08 2.86 -8.80
CA LEU A 117 -14.98 2.51 -9.71
C LEU A 117 -15.44 1.71 -10.93
N VAL A 118 -16.32 0.72 -10.74
CA VAL A 118 -16.95 -0.01 -11.87
C VAL A 118 -17.66 0.95 -12.81
N GLU A 119 -18.48 1.88 -12.29
CA GLU A 119 -19.18 2.90 -13.10
C GLU A 119 -18.19 3.86 -13.80
N ALA A 120 -17.09 4.24 -13.14
CA ALA A 120 -16.08 5.13 -13.71
C ALA A 120 -15.34 4.46 -14.89
N THR A 121 -15.06 3.15 -14.79
CA THR A 121 -14.41 2.40 -15.88
C THR A 121 -15.31 2.25 -17.10
N GLU A 122 -16.62 2.07 -16.91
CA GLU A 122 -17.58 2.05 -18.02
C GLU A 122 -17.57 3.35 -18.84
N SER A 123 -17.34 4.48 -18.16
CA SER A 123 -17.32 5.80 -18.79
C SER A 123 -16.04 6.08 -19.57
N THR A 124 -14.92 5.45 -19.21
CA THR A 124 -13.61 5.67 -19.82
C THR A 124 -13.30 4.70 -20.97
N HIS A 125 -13.97 3.54 -21.00
CA HIS A 125 -13.71 2.46 -21.95
C HIS A 125 -14.90 2.20 -22.90
N GLU A 126 -15.44 3.23 -23.57
CA GLU A 126 -16.53 3.09 -24.56
C GLU A 126 -16.21 2.11 -25.72
N GLU A 127 -14.94 1.71 -25.88
CA GLU A 127 -14.48 0.77 -26.91
C GLU A 127 -13.97 -0.58 -26.33
N ALA A 128 -14.04 -0.82 -25.02
CA ALA A 128 -13.61 -2.09 -24.44
C ALA A 128 -14.68 -3.18 -24.66
N ASP A 129 -14.26 -4.33 -25.16
CA ASP A 129 -15.12 -5.50 -25.41
C ASP A 129 -15.69 -6.14 -24.12
N ALA A 130 -15.29 -5.68 -22.94
CA ALA A 130 -15.79 -6.14 -21.64
C ALA A 130 -15.89 -4.95 -20.66
N ALA A 131 -17.06 -4.79 -20.04
CA ALA A 131 -17.24 -3.92 -18.90
C ALA A 131 -16.49 -4.54 -17.69
N TYR A 132 -15.86 -3.68 -16.87
CA TYR A 132 -15.28 -4.10 -15.62
C TYR A 132 -16.37 -4.63 -14.68
N ASP A 133 -16.06 -5.68 -13.96
CA ASP A 133 -16.89 -6.18 -12.88
C ASP A 133 -16.21 -5.99 -11.50
N TRP A 134 -16.83 -6.49 -10.44
CA TRP A 134 -16.30 -6.39 -9.09
C TRP A 134 -14.87 -6.92 -8.95
N ARG A 135 -14.56 -8.07 -9.61
CA ARG A 135 -13.26 -8.73 -9.52
C ARG A 135 -12.14 -8.02 -10.26
N ASP A 136 -12.50 -7.22 -11.27
CA ASP A 136 -11.53 -6.39 -11.99
C ASP A 136 -11.08 -5.19 -11.16
N VAL A 137 -11.91 -4.78 -10.18
CA VAL A 137 -11.73 -3.58 -9.36
C VAL A 137 -11.24 -3.90 -7.95
N ALA A 138 -11.77 -4.95 -7.35
CA ALA A 138 -11.48 -5.32 -5.96
C ALA A 138 -11.17 -6.80 -5.81
N ARG A 139 -10.31 -7.09 -4.85
CA ARG A 139 -9.99 -8.44 -4.40
C ARG A 139 -10.19 -8.56 -2.89
N PRO A 140 -10.42 -9.75 -2.38
CA PRO A 140 -10.44 -9.98 -0.94
C PRO A 140 -9.15 -9.50 -0.28
N MET A 141 -9.22 -8.87 0.88
CA MET A 141 -8.05 -8.53 1.67
C MET A 141 -7.27 -9.82 1.99
N PRO A 142 -5.93 -9.87 1.82
CA PRO A 142 -5.18 -11.12 1.95
C PRO A 142 -5.08 -11.67 3.38
N TYR A 143 -5.42 -10.84 4.37
CA TYR A 143 -5.28 -11.22 5.78
C TYR A 143 -6.34 -12.24 6.21
N GLY A 144 -5.90 -13.31 6.89
CA GLY A 144 -6.78 -14.39 7.35
C GLY A 144 -7.03 -15.48 6.30
N LEU A 145 -6.52 -15.32 5.09
CA LEU A 145 -6.63 -16.31 4.03
C LEU A 145 -5.44 -17.28 4.05
N SER A 146 -5.66 -18.47 3.52
CA SER A 146 -4.65 -19.48 3.23
C SER A 146 -4.81 -19.96 1.78
N GLU A 147 -3.80 -20.65 1.25
CA GLU A 147 -3.90 -21.28 -0.06
C GLU A 147 -4.26 -22.75 0.09
N ASP A 148 -5.15 -23.23 -0.77
CA ASP A 148 -5.47 -24.65 -0.89
C ASP A 148 -4.42 -25.42 -1.73
N ALA A 149 -4.67 -26.71 -1.99
CA ALA A 149 -3.76 -27.55 -2.76
C ALA A 149 -3.62 -27.14 -4.24
N ASP A 150 -4.56 -26.36 -4.76
CA ASP A 150 -4.60 -25.85 -6.14
C ASP A 150 -4.07 -24.40 -6.22
N GLY A 151 -3.62 -23.82 -5.08
CA GLY A 151 -3.08 -22.45 -5.00
C GLY A 151 -4.16 -21.37 -4.98
N GLN A 152 -5.41 -21.75 -4.65
CA GLN A 152 -6.49 -20.79 -4.54
C GLN A 152 -6.62 -20.27 -3.10
N SER A 153 -6.91 -18.98 -2.93
CA SER A 153 -7.16 -18.40 -1.62
C SER A 153 -8.46 -18.92 -1.04
N VAL A 154 -8.40 -19.41 0.19
CA VAL A 154 -9.53 -19.98 0.94
C VAL A 154 -9.57 -19.41 2.36
N GLY A 155 -10.77 -19.35 2.95
CA GLY A 155 -10.96 -18.90 4.32
C GLY A 155 -11.88 -17.70 4.45
N GLU A 156 -11.71 -16.98 5.53
CA GLU A 156 -12.50 -15.79 5.85
C GLU A 156 -11.59 -14.59 5.96
N THR A 157 -12.03 -13.48 5.38
CA THR A 157 -11.32 -12.20 5.50
C THR A 157 -12.30 -11.06 5.71
N PHE A 158 -11.76 -9.92 6.07
CA PHE A 158 -12.52 -8.69 6.28
C PHE A 158 -12.05 -7.65 5.28
N GLU A 159 -13.02 -6.90 4.74
CA GLU A 159 -12.79 -5.79 3.82
C GLU A 159 -12.22 -6.21 2.45
N TRP A 160 -12.14 -5.23 1.58
CA TRP A 160 -11.67 -5.36 0.22
C TRP A 160 -10.40 -4.54 -0.01
N ALA A 161 -9.52 -5.06 -0.86
CA ALA A 161 -8.40 -4.30 -1.41
C ALA A 161 -8.64 -4.04 -2.90
N LEU A 162 -8.04 -2.98 -3.44
CA LEU A 162 -8.00 -2.77 -4.88
C LEU A 162 -7.37 -3.98 -5.58
N ALA A 163 -7.92 -4.35 -6.73
CA ALA A 163 -7.37 -5.40 -7.57
C ALA A 163 -5.97 -5.01 -8.08
N THR A 164 -5.13 -6.02 -8.28
CA THR A 164 -3.76 -5.87 -8.77
C THR A 164 -3.53 -6.72 -10.01
N ASP A 165 -2.60 -6.29 -10.84
CA ASP A 165 -2.13 -7.09 -11.95
C ASP A 165 -1.19 -8.24 -11.51
N GLY A 166 -0.65 -8.98 -12.48
CA GLY A 166 0.26 -10.09 -12.23
C GLY A 166 1.62 -9.70 -11.63
N CYS A 167 1.97 -8.40 -11.61
CA CYS A 167 3.17 -7.85 -10.98
C CYS A 167 2.89 -7.31 -9.57
N GLY A 168 1.63 -7.35 -9.13
CA GLY A 168 1.20 -6.81 -7.84
C GLY A 168 0.91 -5.32 -7.85
N ASP A 169 0.94 -4.67 -8.99
CA ASP A 169 0.63 -3.25 -9.14
C ASP A 169 -0.89 -3.04 -9.24
N CYS A 170 -1.39 -1.88 -8.77
CA CYS A 170 -2.81 -1.55 -8.84
C CYS A 170 -3.33 -1.63 -10.29
N THR A 171 -4.49 -2.27 -10.51
CA THR A 171 -5.09 -2.44 -11.84
C THR A 171 -5.35 -1.12 -12.58
N PHE A 172 -5.44 0.00 -11.85
CA PHE A 172 -5.64 1.34 -12.39
C PHE A 172 -4.35 2.15 -12.57
N TYR A 173 -3.20 1.55 -12.30
CA TYR A 173 -1.92 2.22 -12.47
C TYR A 173 -1.39 2.04 -13.90
N GLU A 174 -1.00 3.14 -14.50
CA GLU A 174 -0.28 3.17 -15.76
C GLU A 174 0.97 4.03 -15.63
N GLU A 175 2.04 3.63 -16.27
CA GLU A 175 3.27 4.42 -16.33
C GLU A 175 3.60 4.78 -17.78
N SER A 176 3.92 6.04 -17.99
CA SER A 176 4.39 6.55 -19.28
C SER A 176 5.51 7.57 -19.07
N ASP A 177 6.63 7.35 -19.75
CA ASP A 177 7.81 8.25 -19.69
C ASP A 177 8.34 8.47 -18.24
N GLY A 178 8.22 7.46 -17.37
CA GLY A 178 8.65 7.54 -15.95
C GLY A 178 7.71 8.36 -15.06
N GLN A 179 6.49 8.60 -15.51
CA GLN A 179 5.43 9.21 -14.73
C GLN A 179 4.26 8.26 -14.55
N GLY A 180 3.89 8.02 -13.30
CA GLY A 180 2.72 7.25 -12.96
C GLY A 180 1.43 8.03 -13.14
N ALA A 181 0.37 7.34 -13.54
CA ALA A 181 -0.98 7.88 -13.64
C ALA A 181 -2.01 6.86 -13.12
N CYS A 182 -3.08 7.36 -12.55
CA CYS A 182 -4.25 6.56 -12.21
C CYS A 182 -5.32 6.77 -13.28
N THR A 183 -5.76 5.71 -13.96
CA THR A 183 -6.76 5.79 -15.05
C THR A 183 -8.14 6.22 -14.55
N VAL A 184 -8.43 6.03 -13.27
CA VAL A 184 -9.65 6.44 -12.57
C VAL A 184 -9.39 7.58 -11.58
N HIS A 185 -8.49 8.50 -11.89
CA HIS A 185 -8.00 9.53 -10.96
C HIS A 185 -9.11 10.30 -10.25
N ASP A 186 -10.18 10.65 -10.94
CA ASP A 186 -11.28 11.45 -10.38
C ASP A 186 -12.23 10.62 -9.49
N ALA A 187 -12.19 9.29 -9.63
CA ALA A 187 -12.96 8.34 -8.83
C ALA A 187 -12.08 7.54 -7.84
N ARG A 188 -10.88 8.05 -7.51
CA ARG A 188 -9.99 7.35 -6.57
C ARG A 188 -10.67 7.14 -5.22
N PRO A 189 -10.51 5.93 -4.60
CA PRO A 189 -10.91 5.69 -3.23
C PRO A 189 -10.27 6.65 -2.23
N LEU A 190 -10.91 6.87 -1.11
CA LEU A 190 -10.44 7.79 -0.06
C LEU A 190 -9.02 7.45 0.42
N ILE A 191 -8.65 6.18 0.49
CA ILE A 191 -7.28 5.75 0.81
C ILE A 191 -6.26 6.35 -0.16
N CYS A 192 -6.55 6.30 -1.47
CA CYS A 192 -5.67 6.82 -2.51
C CYS A 192 -5.68 8.36 -2.57
N GLN A 193 -6.82 8.99 -2.23
CA GLN A 193 -6.93 10.45 -2.19
C GLN A 193 -6.13 11.06 -1.04
N THR A 194 -6.00 10.32 0.08
CA THR A 194 -5.42 10.81 1.34
C THR A 194 -3.98 10.36 1.60
N TYR A 195 -3.46 9.39 0.84
CA TYR A 195 -2.06 8.99 0.97
C TYR A 195 -1.12 10.19 0.74
N PRO A 196 -0.12 10.42 1.56
CA PRO A 196 0.45 9.52 2.57
C PRO A 196 -0.06 9.75 4.01
N PHE A 197 -1.18 10.41 4.19
CA PHE A 197 -1.64 10.81 5.52
C PHE A 197 -2.64 9.85 6.15
N SER A 198 -2.61 9.77 7.47
CA SER A 198 -3.61 9.11 8.31
C SER A 198 -3.90 9.94 9.56
N VAL A 199 -5.00 9.62 10.26
CA VAL A 199 -5.40 10.29 11.51
C VAL A 199 -5.21 9.34 12.69
N ALA A 200 -4.56 9.81 13.75
CA ALA A 200 -4.42 9.09 14.99
C ALA A 200 -5.63 9.33 15.91
N LEU A 201 -6.53 8.37 16.01
CA LEU A 201 -7.75 8.39 16.83
C LEU A 201 -7.69 7.46 18.06
N GLY A 202 -6.52 7.24 18.61
CA GLY A 202 -6.37 6.61 19.92
C GLY A 202 -6.36 5.08 19.94
N GLY A 203 -7.22 4.35 19.28
CA GLY A 203 -7.37 2.90 19.40
C GLY A 203 -7.31 2.13 18.07
N THR A 204 -7.86 2.70 17.05
CA THR A 204 -7.89 2.08 15.71
C THR A 204 -6.67 2.54 14.94
N SER A 205 -5.71 1.67 14.75
CA SER A 205 -4.57 1.95 13.87
C SER A 205 -4.96 1.65 12.43
N GLN A 206 -4.77 2.62 11.58
CA GLN A 206 -4.89 2.40 10.14
C GLN A 206 -3.66 1.61 9.67
N PRO A 207 -3.83 0.51 8.92
CA PRO A 207 -2.73 -0.31 8.45
C PRO A 207 -2.04 0.37 7.25
N MET A 208 -1.20 1.36 7.49
CA MET A 208 -0.44 2.06 6.46
C MET A 208 1.08 1.94 6.67
N GLY A 209 1.52 0.98 7.46
CA GLY A 209 2.91 0.87 7.84
C GLY A 209 3.33 1.87 8.92
N GLU A 210 4.62 1.94 9.19
CA GLU A 210 5.18 2.87 10.18
C GLU A 210 5.11 4.31 9.68
N ALA A 211 4.71 5.24 10.54
CA ALA A 211 4.67 6.66 10.20
C ALA A 211 6.09 7.26 10.30
N VAL A 212 6.50 7.98 9.27
CA VAL A 212 7.76 8.74 9.26
C VAL A 212 7.62 10.10 9.97
N ASP A 213 6.39 10.62 10.08
CA ASP A 213 6.02 11.70 10.97
C ASP A 213 4.81 11.26 11.78
N ALA A 214 4.99 11.12 13.09
CA ALA A 214 4.00 10.66 14.05
C ALA A 214 3.66 11.72 15.10
N GLU A 215 4.12 12.96 14.93
CA GLU A 215 3.80 14.05 15.84
C GLU A 215 2.37 14.57 15.58
N GLY A 216 1.59 14.66 16.64
CA GLY A 216 0.23 15.20 16.56
C GLY A 216 -0.82 14.21 16.08
N MET A 217 -1.91 14.77 15.52
CA MET A 217 -3.10 14.02 15.11
C MET A 217 -2.98 13.47 13.68
N VAL A 218 -2.33 14.22 12.79
CA VAL A 218 -2.03 13.79 11.42
C VAL A 218 -0.69 13.09 11.42
N ARG A 219 -0.65 11.90 10.88
CA ARG A 219 0.57 11.11 10.68
C ARG A 219 0.89 11.07 9.20
N ALA A 220 2.17 11.11 8.84
CA ALA A 220 2.63 10.91 7.48
C ALA A 220 3.41 9.60 7.36
N HIS A 221 3.15 8.87 6.28
CA HIS A 221 3.82 7.63 5.93
C HIS A 221 4.82 7.89 4.80
N GLU A 222 5.74 6.97 4.57
CA GLU A 222 6.80 7.13 3.60
C GLU A 222 6.26 7.50 2.20
N CYS A 223 6.71 8.64 1.68
CA CYS A 223 6.33 9.12 0.35
C CYS A 223 7.36 10.12 -0.16
N GLU A 224 7.74 9.99 -1.41
CA GLU A 224 8.69 10.91 -2.09
C GLU A 224 8.18 12.37 -2.14
N GLY A 225 6.87 12.56 -2.06
CA GLY A 225 6.23 13.87 -2.11
C GLY A 225 6.23 14.66 -0.80
N LEU A 226 6.66 14.07 0.33
CA LEU A 226 6.69 14.75 1.63
C LEU A 226 7.72 15.87 1.68
N GLY A 227 7.47 16.87 2.53
CA GLY A 227 8.36 18.04 2.72
C GLY A 227 8.33 19.04 1.58
N ARG A 228 7.38 18.93 0.65
CA ARG A 228 7.18 19.88 -0.45
C ARG A 228 6.11 20.91 -0.07
N ASP A 229 6.20 22.11 -0.67
CA ASP A 229 5.21 23.14 -0.45
C ASP A 229 3.81 22.71 -0.94
N ILE A 230 2.79 22.86 -0.10
CA ILE A 230 1.39 22.64 -0.46
C ILE A 230 0.62 23.94 -0.30
N SER A 231 -0.32 24.22 -1.21
CA SER A 231 -1.18 25.39 -1.05
C SER A 231 -2.23 25.16 0.06
N ARG A 232 -2.66 26.24 0.73
CA ARG A 232 -3.73 26.14 1.74
C ARG A 232 -4.99 25.48 1.19
N GLY A 233 -5.40 25.81 -0.02
CA GLY A 233 -6.60 25.23 -0.64
C GLY A 233 -6.47 23.71 -0.90
N ASP A 234 -5.29 23.26 -1.31
CA ASP A 234 -5.02 21.83 -1.50
C ASP A 234 -4.94 21.12 -0.14
N ALA A 235 -4.31 21.73 0.87
CA ALA A 235 -4.28 21.20 2.22
C ALA A 235 -5.68 21.06 2.84
N GLU A 236 -6.58 22.04 2.65
CA GLU A 236 -7.98 21.98 3.10
C GLU A 236 -8.75 20.88 2.37
N THR A 237 -8.54 20.71 1.07
CA THR A 237 -9.17 19.63 0.28
C THR A 237 -8.72 18.27 0.78
N LEU A 238 -7.41 18.08 0.99
CA LEU A 238 -6.83 16.86 1.50
C LEU A 238 -7.28 16.56 2.94
N ALA A 239 -7.33 17.59 3.80
CA ALA A 239 -7.81 17.49 5.18
C ALA A 239 -9.29 17.08 5.25
N ALA A 240 -10.13 17.60 4.35
CA ALA A 240 -11.54 17.22 4.27
C ALA A 240 -11.70 15.75 3.87
N ALA A 241 -10.95 15.28 2.86
CA ALA A 241 -10.93 13.90 2.45
C ALA A 241 -10.40 12.99 3.57
N LEU A 242 -9.36 13.41 4.28
CA LEU A 242 -8.77 12.66 5.39
C LEU A 242 -9.76 12.50 6.56
N LYS A 243 -10.48 13.56 6.92
CA LYS A 243 -11.58 13.48 7.91
C LYS A 243 -12.67 12.52 7.44
N GLN A 244 -13.07 12.62 6.18
CA GLN A 244 -14.09 11.73 5.62
C GLN A 244 -13.64 10.26 5.67
N ARG A 245 -12.39 9.97 5.31
CA ARG A 245 -11.81 8.64 5.40
C ARG A 245 -11.85 8.10 6.83
N ALA A 246 -11.38 8.87 7.81
CA ALA A 246 -11.40 8.45 9.21
C ALA A 246 -12.82 8.11 9.71
N ILE A 247 -13.84 8.86 9.28
CA ILE A 247 -15.24 8.56 9.60
C ILE A 247 -15.68 7.26 8.92
N ARG A 248 -15.38 7.10 7.64
CA ARG A 248 -15.83 5.96 6.84
C ARG A 248 -15.20 4.64 7.30
N GLU A 249 -13.90 4.64 7.64
CA GLU A 249 -13.23 3.46 8.19
C GLU A 249 -13.87 2.98 9.50
N LEU A 250 -14.27 3.92 10.36
CA LEU A 250 -14.96 3.57 11.61
C LEU A 250 -16.41 3.11 11.37
N GLU A 251 -17.11 3.71 10.41
CA GLU A 251 -18.46 3.27 10.01
C GLU A 251 -18.40 1.88 9.39
N GLU A 252 -17.39 1.59 8.57
CA GLU A 252 -17.15 0.26 8.00
C GLU A 252 -16.89 -0.77 9.09
N ALA A 253 -15.95 -0.49 10.01
CA ALA A 253 -15.64 -1.39 11.12
C ALA A 253 -16.86 -1.68 12.04
N ILE A 254 -17.69 -0.67 12.27
CA ILE A 254 -18.95 -0.84 13.02
C ILE A 254 -19.93 -1.71 12.22
N GLY A 255 -20.08 -1.45 10.93
CA GLY A 255 -20.92 -2.23 10.03
C GLY A 255 -20.51 -3.70 9.97
N VAL A 256 -19.20 -3.96 9.78
CA VAL A 256 -18.65 -5.33 9.81
C VAL A 256 -18.99 -6.03 11.12
N ARG A 257 -18.71 -5.39 12.27
CA ARG A 257 -19.03 -5.95 13.59
C ARG A 257 -20.51 -6.30 13.73
N ASP A 258 -21.39 -5.43 13.25
CA ASP A 258 -22.84 -5.56 13.42
C ASP A 258 -23.46 -6.58 12.44
N THR A 259 -22.84 -6.83 11.29
CA THR A 259 -23.27 -7.76 10.25
C THR A 259 -22.53 -9.08 10.25
N TYR A 260 -21.48 -9.22 11.04
CA TYR A 260 -20.66 -10.42 11.10
C TYR A 260 -21.47 -11.66 11.50
N ASP A 261 -21.44 -12.67 10.66
CA ASP A 261 -22.09 -13.96 10.90
C ASP A 261 -21.05 -15.10 10.73
N PRO A 262 -20.56 -15.66 11.84
CA PRO A 262 -19.55 -16.71 11.79
C PRO A 262 -20.01 -18.02 11.14
N THR A 263 -21.30 -18.13 10.80
CA THR A 263 -21.87 -19.31 10.10
C THR A 263 -22.04 -19.09 8.60
N ALA A 264 -21.64 -17.92 8.09
CA ALA A 264 -21.81 -17.60 6.67
C ALA A 264 -21.05 -18.56 5.76
N ALA A 265 -19.80 -18.92 6.12
CA ALA A 265 -19.02 -19.87 5.38
C ALA A 265 -19.65 -21.28 5.31
N ASP A 266 -20.33 -21.71 6.37
CA ASP A 266 -21.02 -23.01 6.41
C ASP A 266 -22.27 -23.05 5.49
N ARG A 267 -22.78 -21.90 5.08
CA ARG A 267 -24.00 -21.78 4.25
C ARG A 267 -23.72 -21.64 2.76
N THR A 268 -22.48 -21.46 2.41
CA THR A 268 -22.08 -21.30 1.01
C THR A 268 -21.15 -22.43 0.58
N ASP A 269 -21.20 -22.81 -0.70
CA ASP A 269 -20.19 -23.68 -1.30
C ASP A 269 -18.91 -22.91 -1.68
N ALA A 270 -18.81 -21.64 -1.29
CA ALA A 270 -17.63 -20.82 -1.55
C ALA A 270 -16.55 -21.11 -0.51
N ASP A 271 -15.35 -21.38 -0.98
CA ASP A 271 -14.18 -21.65 -0.15
C ASP A 271 -13.63 -20.37 0.50
N LEU A 272 -14.10 -19.19 0.04
CA LEU A 272 -13.70 -17.86 0.52
C LEU A 272 -14.91 -16.97 0.78
N VAL A 273 -14.95 -16.34 1.96
CA VAL A 273 -15.97 -15.36 2.36
C VAL A 273 -15.32 -14.05 2.81
N VAL A 274 -15.82 -12.93 2.30
CA VAL A 274 -15.41 -11.58 2.69
C VAL A 274 -16.52 -10.95 3.53
N PHE A 275 -16.16 -10.44 4.69
CA PHE A 275 -17.08 -9.68 5.55
C PHE A 275 -16.82 -8.19 5.41
N ASP A 276 -17.79 -7.44 4.96
CA ASP A 276 -17.80 -5.99 4.92
C ASP A 276 -19.00 -5.40 5.67
N SER A 277 -19.20 -4.10 5.65
CA SER A 277 -20.30 -3.43 6.37
C SER A 277 -21.68 -3.82 5.86
N GLU A 278 -21.79 -4.37 4.66
CA GLU A 278 -23.05 -4.81 4.06
C GLU A 278 -23.35 -6.30 4.35
N GLY A 279 -22.40 -7.04 4.94
CA GLY A 279 -22.50 -8.44 5.34
C GLY A 279 -21.57 -9.37 4.58
N PRO A 280 -21.75 -10.70 4.72
CA PRO A 280 -20.90 -11.69 4.08
C PRO A 280 -21.09 -11.72 2.56
N LYS A 281 -19.99 -11.73 1.83
CA LYS A 281 -19.96 -11.77 0.36
C LYS A 281 -19.00 -12.83 -0.16
N ARG A 282 -19.23 -13.26 -1.39
CA ARG A 282 -18.27 -14.04 -2.17
C ARG A 282 -17.20 -13.13 -2.78
N SER A 283 -16.14 -13.72 -3.32
CA SER A 283 -15.05 -12.99 -3.97
C SER A 283 -15.46 -12.13 -5.18
N ASP A 284 -16.69 -12.31 -5.71
CA ASP A 284 -17.27 -11.52 -6.78
C ASP A 284 -18.16 -10.37 -6.29
N GLY A 285 -18.19 -10.13 -4.98
CA GLY A 285 -19.02 -9.09 -4.38
C GLY A 285 -20.48 -9.47 -4.18
N GLU A 286 -20.91 -10.67 -4.65
CA GLU A 286 -22.28 -11.12 -4.46
C GLU A 286 -22.52 -11.56 -3.01
N PRO A 287 -23.67 -11.15 -2.42
CA PRO A 287 -24.00 -11.56 -1.06
C PRO A 287 -24.06 -13.09 -0.90
N VAL A 288 -23.63 -13.58 0.25
CA VAL A 288 -23.89 -14.95 0.65
C VAL A 288 -25.36 -15.05 1.09
N ASP A 289 -26.18 -15.76 0.33
CA ASP A 289 -27.60 -15.94 0.63
C ASP A 289 -27.80 -16.58 2.02
N GLY A 290 -28.71 -15.99 2.82
CA GLY A 290 -29.06 -16.43 4.17
C GLY A 290 -30.05 -17.60 4.20
#